data_dff49a935741cf72bba0842ec30aff90
#
_entry.id   dff49a935741cf72bba0842ec30aff90
#
_cell.length_a   1.000
_cell.length_b   1.000
_cell.length_c   1.000
_cell.angle_alpha   90.00
_cell.angle_beta   90.00
_cell.angle_gamma   90.00
#
_symmetry.space_group_name_H-M   'P 1'
#
loop_
_entity.id
_entity.type
_entity.pdbx_description
1 polymer ?
#
loop_
_entity_poly.entity_id
_entity_poly.type
_entity_poly.pdbx_seq_one_letter_code
_entity_poly.pdbx_strand_id
1 'polypeptide(L)'
;MNGAARSAEAVRRARRGVLMSEALTGSRAGGPVDLDGGQRLQILDILVTSIAGTYAHLPAKRAAYASDPVQALTLLRRRAADLSDIEFNRAVSAIVTGLRDAHTRYIGPSTLRDQVAVLPFLVEQYGPESRPKYLVSKINTDAVDDPEFQPGVELEAWNGAPFARAVENHADLETGGRPDSRRSRALESLTFRALEYGPPPDEHWVIVGYRTKRGRKAEIRLPWRMLTPGKAATAGEPGSRAALKQASDLAAEAVRRAKKLVFATDLWASDHERRPVDEVSDKAEVGEWLDSPMQDTLAARPLSRKVGYLRIWSFDLDDDDAFITELIRLLGLLPQTGLIIDLRANPGGLIWAAERALQLFTDATIQPTRFSMIATPLTRQMADSPFNRLELEAWSQSLQDAVSTGELYAQPLPLTDPSWCNDQGRMYPGPSVAVVDANTYSSGDLFAAGWVDHSIGPLVSVGQATGAGGANVWTSAQLRDALSGTDHQPGRMPAGTGFTIAFRRAIRSAAGDGIPIEDLGIPGIPYEMTKDDLMKSNKDLLAFCSSLLGEANE
;
A
#
# COMPACT_ATOMS: atom_id res chain seq x y z
N MET A 1 5.78 -4.37 -39.72
CA MET A 1 6.85 -4.87 -38.85
C MET A 1 7.56 -3.78 -38.02
N ASN A 2 7.56 -2.49 -38.42
CA ASN A 2 8.28 -1.43 -37.67
C ASN A 2 7.60 -0.93 -36.35
N GLY A 3 6.30 -1.09 -36.18
CA GLY A 3 5.59 -0.61 -34.99
C GLY A 3 5.80 -1.49 -33.75
N ALA A 4 5.60 -2.79 -33.89
CA ALA A 4 5.76 -3.75 -32.78
C ALA A 4 7.20 -3.83 -32.24
N ALA A 5 8.21 -3.70 -33.13
CA ALA A 5 9.61 -3.67 -32.72
C ALA A 5 9.96 -2.41 -31.92
N ARG A 6 9.40 -1.24 -32.30
CA ARG A 6 9.57 0.03 -31.58
C ARG A 6 8.88 0.01 -30.21
N SER A 7 7.70 -0.61 -30.11
CA SER A 7 6.99 -0.80 -28.85
C SER A 7 7.80 -1.70 -27.90
N ALA A 8 8.31 -2.83 -28.37
CA ALA A 8 9.14 -3.75 -27.56
C ALA A 8 10.43 -3.10 -27.06
N GLU A 9 11.07 -2.25 -27.87
CA GLU A 9 12.28 -1.53 -27.46
C GLU A 9 11.98 -0.44 -26.43
N ALA A 10 10.87 0.27 -26.58
CA ALA A 10 10.41 1.25 -25.60
C ALA A 10 10.13 0.60 -24.23
N VAL A 11 9.46 -0.55 -24.22
CA VAL A 11 9.22 -1.33 -23.01
C VAL A 11 10.52 -1.79 -22.35
N ARG A 12 11.48 -2.33 -23.14
CA ARG A 12 12.80 -2.72 -22.61
C ARG A 12 13.54 -1.53 -21.99
N ARG A 13 13.52 -0.38 -22.64
CA ARG A 13 14.13 0.84 -22.12
C ARG A 13 13.46 1.29 -20.82
N ALA A 14 12.14 1.28 -20.75
CA ALA A 14 11.39 1.61 -19.53
C ALA A 14 11.75 0.66 -18.38
N ARG A 15 11.77 -0.67 -18.63
CA ARG A 15 12.16 -1.69 -17.63
C ARG A 15 13.61 -1.56 -17.16
N ARG A 16 14.53 -1.18 -18.05
CA ARG A 16 15.93 -1.00 -17.70
C ARG A 16 16.14 0.21 -16.80
N GLY A 17 15.35 1.26 -16.97
CA GLY A 17 15.49 2.51 -16.23
C GLY A 17 16.83 3.22 -16.50
N VAL A 18 17.03 4.35 -15.81
CA VAL A 18 18.25 5.17 -15.87
C VAL A 18 19.08 4.92 -14.63
N LEU A 19 20.42 4.95 -14.75
CA LEU A 19 21.29 4.87 -13.56
C LEU A 19 20.99 6.03 -12.61
N MET A 20 20.79 5.73 -11.33
CA MET A 20 20.48 6.75 -10.32
C MET A 20 21.60 7.81 -10.23
N SER A 21 22.87 7.41 -10.39
CA SER A 21 24.02 8.33 -10.42
C SER A 21 23.96 9.34 -11.57
N GLU A 22 23.47 8.93 -12.75
CA GLU A 22 23.31 9.80 -13.92
C GLU A 22 22.14 10.75 -13.74
N ALA A 23 21.02 10.25 -13.23
CA ALA A 23 19.82 11.04 -13.03
C ALA A 23 20.02 12.12 -11.95
N LEU A 24 20.70 11.81 -10.86
CA LEU A 24 21.04 12.78 -9.81
C LEU A 24 22.02 13.87 -10.31
N THR A 25 22.91 13.55 -11.24
CA THR A 25 23.81 14.55 -11.85
C THR A 25 23.09 15.40 -12.89
N GLY A 26 22.17 14.83 -13.67
CA GLY A 26 21.36 15.55 -14.67
C GLY A 26 20.30 16.47 -14.04
N SER A 27 19.80 16.13 -12.87
CA SER A 27 18.78 16.88 -12.12
C SER A 27 19.31 18.19 -11.49
N ARG A 28 20.61 18.46 -11.54
CA ARG A 28 21.21 19.73 -11.07
C ARG A 28 20.77 20.96 -11.86
N ALA A 29 20.07 20.79 -12.99
CA ALA A 29 19.54 21.90 -13.78
C ALA A 29 18.25 22.54 -13.20
N GLY A 30 17.53 21.85 -12.30
CA GLY A 30 16.50 22.42 -11.42
C GLY A 30 16.89 22.05 -10.01
N GLY A 31 17.64 22.89 -9.32
CA GLY A 31 18.12 22.63 -7.96
C GLY A 31 16.99 22.24 -6.99
N PRO A 32 17.31 21.64 -5.84
CA PRO A 32 16.33 21.41 -4.80
C PRO A 32 15.60 22.72 -4.53
N VAL A 33 14.28 22.65 -4.28
CA VAL A 33 13.55 23.83 -3.81
C VAL A 33 14.13 24.11 -2.43
N ASP A 34 15.04 25.11 -2.35
CA ASP A 34 15.65 25.53 -1.10
C ASP A 34 14.56 26.11 -0.20
N LEU A 35 14.41 25.53 0.97
CA LEU A 35 13.49 26.01 1.99
C LEU A 35 14.19 27.11 2.79
N ASP A 36 13.64 28.30 2.81
CA ASP A 36 14.11 29.33 3.75
C ASP A 36 13.69 29.01 5.20
N GLY A 37 14.27 29.74 6.16
CA GLY A 37 13.99 29.52 7.58
C GLY A 37 12.51 29.72 7.95
N GLY A 38 11.83 30.67 7.31
CA GLY A 38 10.39 30.90 7.50
C GLY A 38 9.54 29.74 7.02
N GLN A 39 9.86 29.19 5.85
CA GLN A 39 9.18 28.03 5.27
C GLN A 39 9.38 26.77 6.13
N ARG A 40 10.58 26.55 6.69
CA ARG A 40 10.82 25.43 7.60
C ARG A 40 10.01 25.55 8.89
N LEU A 41 9.93 26.75 9.48
CA LEU A 41 9.06 27.01 10.62
C LEU A 41 7.59 26.80 10.29
N GLN A 42 7.13 27.25 9.14
CA GLN A 42 5.76 27.05 8.64
C GLN A 42 5.42 25.55 8.52
N ILE A 43 6.31 24.74 7.95
CA ILE A 43 6.13 23.28 7.85
C ILE A 43 5.91 22.67 9.24
N LEU A 44 6.77 23.03 10.21
CA LEU A 44 6.69 22.50 11.57
C LEU A 44 5.41 22.94 12.29
N ASP A 45 5.01 24.21 12.16
CA ASP A 45 3.78 24.72 12.77
C ASP A 45 2.54 24.03 12.21
N ILE A 46 2.49 23.78 10.88
CA ILE A 46 1.40 23.03 10.25
C ILE A 46 1.38 21.58 10.73
N LEU A 47 2.54 20.89 10.76
CA LEU A 47 2.63 19.51 11.23
C LEU A 47 2.26 19.36 12.70
N VAL A 48 2.74 20.24 13.57
CA VAL A 48 2.40 20.24 15.01
C VAL A 48 0.89 20.38 15.19
N THR A 49 0.27 21.39 14.55
CA THR A 49 -1.17 21.62 14.63
C THR A 49 -1.98 20.43 14.09
N SER A 50 -1.58 19.92 12.92
CA SER A 50 -2.28 18.82 12.28
C SER A 50 -2.18 17.53 13.09
N ILE A 51 -0.97 17.15 13.53
CA ILE A 51 -0.78 15.91 14.31
C ILE A 51 -1.46 16.02 15.67
N ALA A 52 -1.29 17.13 16.38
CA ALA A 52 -1.90 17.31 17.70
C ALA A 52 -3.43 17.35 17.64
N GLY A 53 -3.98 17.98 16.58
CA GLY A 53 -5.40 18.27 16.49
C GLY A 53 -6.22 17.26 15.71
N THR A 54 -5.62 16.48 14.79
CA THR A 54 -6.40 15.69 13.83
C THR A 54 -5.88 14.27 13.58
N TYR A 55 -4.69 13.91 14.06
CA TYR A 55 -4.14 12.58 13.84
C TYR A 55 -4.87 11.53 14.68
N ALA A 56 -5.67 10.68 14.03
CA ALA A 56 -6.58 9.76 14.70
C ALA A 56 -5.86 8.73 15.60
N HIS A 57 -4.62 8.36 15.28
CA HIS A 57 -3.89 7.34 16.04
C HIS A 57 -2.97 7.91 17.12
N LEU A 58 -2.91 9.24 17.31
CA LEU A 58 -1.95 9.88 18.21
C LEU A 58 -1.93 9.27 19.63
N PRO A 59 -3.07 9.06 20.33
CA PRO A 59 -3.05 8.48 21.66
C PRO A 59 -2.48 7.05 21.69
N ALA A 60 -2.88 6.21 20.72
CA ALA A 60 -2.43 4.82 20.63
C ALA A 60 -0.93 4.75 20.32
N LYS A 61 -0.43 5.56 19.37
CA LYS A 61 0.99 5.58 18.99
C LYS A 61 1.88 6.10 20.10
N ARG A 62 1.45 7.12 20.84
CA ARG A 62 2.16 7.57 22.06
C ARG A 62 2.29 6.46 23.08
N ALA A 63 1.21 5.73 23.34
CA ALA A 63 1.18 4.64 24.30
C ALA A 63 2.03 3.43 23.85
N ALA A 64 1.93 3.04 22.57
CA ALA A 64 2.60 1.87 22.04
C ALA A 64 4.11 2.05 21.87
N TYR A 65 4.57 3.26 21.52
CA TYR A 65 5.97 3.51 21.15
C TYR A 65 6.70 4.44 22.10
N ALA A 66 6.06 4.88 23.19
CA ALA A 66 6.62 5.82 24.17
C ALA A 66 7.25 7.07 23.51
N SER A 67 6.63 7.57 22.42
CA SER A 67 7.10 8.69 21.62
C SER A 67 6.06 9.80 21.56
N ASP A 68 6.52 11.05 21.54
CA ASP A 68 5.65 12.22 21.35
C ASP A 68 6.11 13.02 20.12
N PRO A 69 5.47 12.83 18.95
CA PRO A 69 5.84 13.52 17.73
C PRO A 69 5.61 15.04 17.83
N VAL A 70 4.61 15.47 18.58
CA VAL A 70 4.30 16.90 18.77
C VAL A 70 5.43 17.58 19.51
N GLN A 71 5.91 16.97 20.61
CA GLN A 71 7.05 17.49 21.35
C GLN A 71 8.32 17.45 20.51
N ALA A 72 8.58 16.36 19.77
CA ALA A 72 9.75 16.23 18.92
C ALA A 72 9.80 17.30 17.81
N LEU A 73 8.68 17.58 17.14
CA LEU A 73 8.56 18.65 16.14
C LEU A 73 8.74 20.04 16.79
N THR A 74 8.17 20.26 17.98
CA THR A 74 8.34 21.51 18.74
C THR A 74 9.79 21.75 19.14
N LEU A 75 10.53 20.71 19.51
CA LEU A 75 11.97 20.80 19.80
C LEU A 75 12.78 21.05 18.52
N LEU A 76 12.43 20.39 17.41
CA LEU A 76 13.07 20.61 16.11
C LEU A 76 12.94 22.07 15.67
N ARG A 77 11.79 22.71 15.94
CA ARG A 77 11.52 24.12 15.62
C ARG A 77 12.60 25.08 16.16
N ARG A 78 13.19 24.77 17.32
CA ARG A 78 14.21 25.63 17.96
C ARG A 78 15.52 25.73 17.18
N ARG A 79 15.81 24.74 16.31
CA ARG A 79 17.04 24.66 15.52
C ARG A 79 16.81 24.60 14.02
N ALA A 80 15.57 24.72 13.58
CA ALA A 80 15.19 24.53 12.17
C ALA A 80 15.88 25.52 11.22
N ALA A 81 16.16 26.74 11.69
CA ALA A 81 16.86 27.77 10.91
C ALA A 81 18.33 27.44 10.65
N ASP A 82 18.97 26.70 11.56
CA ASP A 82 20.40 26.38 11.50
C ASP A 82 20.71 25.09 10.72
N LEU A 83 19.70 24.30 10.39
CA LEU A 83 19.85 23.06 9.65
C LEU A 83 19.97 23.33 8.14
N SER A 84 20.72 22.50 7.43
CA SER A 84 20.61 22.39 5.99
C SER A 84 19.25 21.77 5.60
N ASP A 85 18.80 21.94 4.35
CA ASP A 85 17.54 21.34 3.86
C ASP A 85 17.54 19.83 4.01
N ILE A 86 18.66 19.17 3.75
CA ILE A 86 18.79 17.72 3.88
C ILE A 86 18.61 17.30 5.34
N GLU A 87 19.29 17.97 6.28
CA GLU A 87 19.17 17.67 7.72
C GLU A 87 17.76 17.94 8.22
N PHE A 88 17.16 19.08 7.82
CA PHE A 88 15.78 19.41 8.18
C PHE A 88 14.79 18.37 7.71
N ASN A 89 14.80 18.04 6.40
CA ASN A 89 13.87 17.08 5.82
C ASN A 89 14.07 15.67 6.40
N ARG A 90 15.32 15.24 6.65
CA ARG A 90 15.62 13.98 7.35
C ARG A 90 15.06 13.96 8.76
N ALA A 91 15.22 15.05 9.52
CA ALA A 91 14.72 15.13 10.89
C ALA A 91 13.19 15.09 10.95
N VAL A 92 12.49 15.83 10.07
CA VAL A 92 11.02 15.79 9.99
C VAL A 92 10.55 14.40 9.58
N SER A 93 11.14 13.83 8.53
CA SER A 93 10.80 12.48 8.07
C SER A 93 11.00 11.42 9.15
N ALA A 94 12.10 11.48 9.90
CA ALA A 94 12.37 10.54 10.99
C ALA A 94 11.33 10.62 12.12
N ILE A 95 10.89 11.83 12.49
CA ILE A 95 9.85 12.03 13.51
C ILE A 95 8.51 11.44 13.04
N VAL A 96 8.12 11.71 11.78
CA VAL A 96 6.84 11.24 11.23
C VAL A 96 6.88 9.73 10.99
N THR A 97 7.97 9.17 10.46
CA THR A 97 8.16 7.72 10.31
C THR A 97 8.15 6.99 11.65
N GLY A 98 8.65 7.65 12.70
CA GLY A 98 8.61 7.14 14.08
C GLY A 98 7.21 6.91 14.64
N LEU A 99 6.15 7.45 13.99
CA LEU A 99 4.76 7.11 14.29
C LEU A 99 4.40 5.66 13.92
N ARG A 100 5.23 4.99 13.12
CA ARG A 100 4.98 3.62 12.67
C ARG A 100 3.63 3.45 11.94
N ASP A 101 3.22 4.47 11.20
CA ASP A 101 1.98 4.54 10.45
C ASP A 101 2.29 4.87 8.98
N ALA A 102 1.96 3.97 8.05
CA ALA A 102 2.24 4.17 6.64
C ALA A 102 1.28 5.17 5.97
N HIS A 103 0.17 5.50 6.61
CA HIS A 103 -0.78 6.51 6.16
C HIS A 103 -0.36 7.94 6.53
N THR A 104 0.52 8.10 7.53
CA THR A 104 0.99 9.41 7.99
C THR A 104 2.43 9.60 7.59
N ARG A 105 2.67 10.44 6.58
CA ARG A 105 3.98 10.66 5.97
C ARG A 105 4.23 12.15 5.71
N TYR A 106 5.45 12.59 5.93
CA TYR A 106 5.93 13.87 5.43
C TYR A 106 6.48 13.68 4.01
N ILE A 107 6.10 14.58 3.12
CA ILE A 107 6.57 14.65 1.73
C ILE A 107 7.46 15.88 1.64
N GLY A 108 8.77 15.67 1.61
CA GLY A 108 9.77 16.71 1.45
C GLY A 108 9.87 17.22 0.01
N PRO A 109 10.57 18.34 -0.21
CA PRO A 109 10.84 18.81 -1.56
C PRO A 109 11.73 17.80 -2.28
N SER A 110 11.29 17.35 -3.46
CA SER A 110 12.03 16.37 -4.26
C SER A 110 11.88 16.66 -5.73
N THR A 111 12.99 16.60 -6.46
CA THR A 111 13.01 16.60 -7.92
C THR A 111 12.76 15.21 -8.51
N LEU A 112 12.61 14.19 -7.65
CA LEU A 112 12.49 12.78 -8.01
C LEU A 112 11.06 12.25 -7.80
N ARG A 113 10.07 13.15 -7.84
CA ARG A 113 8.65 12.77 -7.78
C ARG A 113 8.30 11.81 -8.90
N ASP A 114 7.31 10.97 -8.68
CA ASP A 114 6.86 9.94 -9.61
C ASP A 114 7.96 8.91 -9.97
N GLN A 115 9.10 8.89 -9.26
CA GLN A 115 10.18 7.95 -9.53
C GLN A 115 10.33 6.90 -8.44
N VAL A 116 10.72 5.70 -8.86
CA VAL A 116 11.05 4.59 -7.96
C VAL A 116 12.49 4.18 -8.22
N ALA A 117 13.30 4.18 -7.16
CA ALA A 117 14.64 3.59 -7.21
C ALA A 117 14.50 2.07 -7.15
N VAL A 118 15.19 1.36 -8.04
CA VAL A 118 15.05 -0.09 -8.17
C VAL A 118 16.40 -0.76 -8.32
N LEU A 119 16.51 -1.95 -7.74
CA LEU A 119 17.48 -2.96 -8.12
C LEU A 119 16.82 -3.98 -9.07
N PRO A 120 17.59 -4.59 -10.01
CA PRO A 120 17.00 -5.37 -11.09
C PRO A 120 16.60 -6.80 -10.70
N PHE A 121 16.18 -7.02 -9.45
CA PHE A 121 15.72 -8.32 -8.98
C PHE A 121 14.65 -8.19 -7.89
N LEU A 122 13.85 -9.23 -7.73
CA LEU A 122 12.88 -9.39 -6.66
C LEU A 122 13.40 -10.41 -5.67
N VAL A 123 13.44 -10.05 -4.40
CA VAL A 123 13.78 -10.94 -3.29
C VAL A 123 12.54 -11.23 -2.47
N GLU A 124 12.35 -12.48 -2.11
CA GLU A 124 11.23 -12.93 -1.30
C GLU A 124 11.71 -13.86 -0.19
N GLN A 125 10.97 -13.82 0.93
CA GLN A 125 11.24 -14.66 2.08
C GLN A 125 10.49 -16.00 1.95
N TYR A 126 11.11 -17.08 2.43
CA TYR A 126 10.49 -18.39 2.60
C TYR A 126 10.98 -19.11 3.84
N GLY A 127 10.26 -20.18 4.23
CA GLY A 127 10.52 -20.92 5.46
C GLY A 127 10.00 -20.21 6.71
N PRO A 128 10.22 -20.81 7.90
CA PRO A 128 9.65 -20.32 9.14
C PRO A 128 10.19 -18.92 9.52
N GLU A 129 9.30 -18.10 10.07
CA GLU A 129 9.64 -16.73 10.50
C GLU A 129 10.81 -16.69 11.50
N SER A 130 10.93 -17.72 12.34
CA SER A 130 12.03 -17.86 13.30
C SER A 130 13.41 -18.09 12.64
N ARG A 131 13.43 -18.56 11.39
CA ARG A 131 14.64 -18.81 10.61
C ARG A 131 14.41 -18.52 9.13
N PRO A 132 14.17 -17.25 8.78
CA PRO A 132 13.83 -16.86 7.41
C PRO A 132 15.00 -17.12 6.45
N LYS A 133 14.65 -17.52 5.25
CA LYS A 133 15.56 -17.59 4.09
C LYS A 133 15.08 -16.63 3.03
N TYR A 134 15.99 -16.13 2.25
CA TYR A 134 15.73 -15.11 1.22
C TYR A 134 16.20 -15.61 -0.13
N LEU A 135 15.32 -15.54 -1.10
CA LEU A 135 15.53 -16.07 -2.44
C LEU A 135 15.28 -14.98 -3.48
N VAL A 136 16.12 -14.95 -4.51
CA VAL A 136 15.83 -14.16 -5.70
C VAL A 136 14.79 -14.91 -6.54
N SER A 137 13.56 -14.39 -6.60
CA SER A 137 12.46 -15.03 -7.33
C SER A 137 12.38 -14.59 -8.78
N LYS A 138 12.72 -13.34 -9.07
CA LYS A 138 12.71 -12.77 -10.44
C LYS A 138 13.92 -11.87 -10.66
N ILE A 139 14.37 -11.79 -11.91
CA ILE A 139 15.47 -10.92 -12.35
C ILE A 139 15.06 -10.20 -13.64
N ASN A 140 15.40 -8.93 -13.73
CA ASN A 140 15.35 -8.18 -14.96
C ASN A 140 16.63 -8.43 -15.76
N THR A 141 16.57 -9.35 -16.69
CA THR A 141 17.71 -9.75 -17.54
C THR A 141 18.19 -8.64 -18.49
N ASP A 142 17.39 -7.58 -18.70
CA ASP A 142 17.82 -6.41 -19.48
C ASP A 142 18.82 -5.53 -18.69
N ALA A 143 19.00 -5.79 -17.39
CA ALA A 143 19.84 -4.98 -16.50
C ALA A 143 20.86 -5.78 -15.68
N VAL A 144 20.92 -7.10 -15.83
CA VAL A 144 21.86 -8.01 -15.15
C VAL A 144 22.49 -8.94 -16.19
N ASP A 145 23.82 -8.90 -16.30
CA ASP A 145 24.59 -9.71 -17.27
C ASP A 145 25.30 -10.92 -16.62
N ASP A 146 25.12 -11.17 -15.32
CA ASP A 146 25.76 -12.30 -14.64
C ASP A 146 24.91 -13.58 -14.76
N PRO A 147 25.39 -14.62 -15.49
CA PRO A 147 24.63 -15.85 -15.69
C PRO A 147 24.50 -16.71 -14.43
N GLU A 148 25.30 -16.47 -13.38
CA GLU A 148 25.20 -17.20 -12.12
C GLU A 148 24.19 -16.55 -11.16
N PHE A 149 23.94 -15.23 -11.30
CA PHE A 149 22.90 -14.53 -10.56
C PHE A 149 21.56 -14.69 -11.29
N GLN A 150 20.81 -15.70 -10.91
CA GLN A 150 19.58 -16.10 -11.59
C GLN A 150 18.47 -16.44 -10.57
N PRO A 151 17.19 -16.49 -10.97
CA PRO A 151 16.11 -16.90 -10.08
C PRO A 151 16.42 -18.23 -9.40
N GLY A 152 16.21 -18.29 -8.08
CA GLY A 152 16.51 -19.46 -7.24
C GLY A 152 17.83 -19.41 -6.47
N VAL A 153 18.67 -18.37 -6.63
CA VAL A 153 19.83 -18.14 -5.76
C VAL A 153 19.37 -17.60 -4.40
N GLU A 154 20.05 -18.03 -3.34
CA GLU A 154 19.74 -17.59 -1.96
C GLU A 154 20.68 -16.45 -1.56
N LEU A 155 20.12 -15.37 -0.99
CA LEU A 155 20.88 -14.22 -0.53
C LEU A 155 21.48 -14.49 0.86
N GLU A 156 22.79 -14.24 0.99
CA GLU A 156 23.54 -14.44 2.24
C GLU A 156 24.04 -13.12 2.83
N ALA A 157 24.36 -12.12 1.99
CA ALA A 157 24.92 -10.86 2.45
C ALA A 157 24.43 -9.66 1.63
N TRP A 158 24.44 -8.51 2.28
CA TRP A 158 24.14 -7.18 1.71
C TRP A 158 25.20 -6.19 2.17
N ASN A 159 26.00 -5.67 1.25
CA ASN A 159 27.13 -4.79 1.55
C ASN A 159 28.06 -5.37 2.66
N GLY A 160 28.31 -6.69 2.63
CA GLY A 160 29.12 -7.40 3.60
C GLY A 160 28.42 -7.80 4.91
N ALA A 161 27.25 -7.26 5.23
CA ALA A 161 26.47 -7.67 6.39
C ALA A 161 25.61 -8.93 6.06
N PRO A 162 25.35 -9.83 7.02
CA PRO A 162 24.38 -10.91 6.81
C PRO A 162 23.04 -10.37 6.34
N PHE A 163 22.43 -10.99 5.32
CA PHE A 163 21.23 -10.45 4.68
C PHE A 163 20.06 -10.27 5.66
N ALA A 164 19.82 -11.23 6.55
CA ALA A 164 18.80 -11.10 7.59
C ALA A 164 19.04 -9.89 8.50
N ARG A 165 20.31 -9.59 8.82
CA ARG A 165 20.67 -8.40 9.60
C ARG A 165 20.38 -7.11 8.81
N ALA A 166 20.63 -7.10 7.51
CA ALA A 166 20.30 -5.95 6.66
C ALA A 166 18.78 -5.69 6.63
N VAL A 167 17.96 -6.74 6.57
CA VAL A 167 16.49 -6.64 6.65
C VAL A 167 16.07 -6.04 7.99
N GLU A 168 16.58 -6.55 9.12
CA GLU A 168 16.24 -6.02 10.46
C GLU A 168 16.66 -4.56 10.63
N ASN A 169 17.87 -4.20 10.23
CA ASN A 169 18.36 -2.82 10.30
C ASN A 169 17.48 -1.87 9.45
N HIS A 170 17.02 -2.36 8.30
CA HIS A 170 16.17 -1.57 7.41
C HIS A 170 14.73 -1.47 7.94
N ALA A 171 14.23 -2.50 8.64
CA ALA A 171 12.92 -2.51 9.27
C ALA A 171 12.74 -1.41 10.33
N ASP A 172 13.83 -0.99 10.97
CA ASP A 172 13.79 0.13 11.92
C ASP A 172 13.52 1.49 11.24
N LEU A 173 13.78 1.58 9.94
CA LEU A 173 13.52 2.78 9.13
C LEU A 173 12.13 2.77 8.49
N GLU A 174 11.42 1.64 8.56
CA GLU A 174 10.11 1.47 7.90
C GLU A 174 8.94 1.90 8.78
N THR A 175 7.87 2.28 8.10
CA THR A 175 6.56 2.49 8.68
C THR A 175 5.85 1.15 8.94
N GLY A 176 4.77 1.17 9.71
CA GLY A 176 3.99 -0.01 10.09
C GLY A 176 4.14 -0.36 11.56
N GLY A 177 3.03 -0.65 12.21
CA GLY A 177 2.98 -0.88 13.66
C GLY A 177 3.64 -2.18 14.07
N ARG A 178 3.36 -3.27 13.35
CA ARG A 178 3.83 -4.60 13.69
C ARG A 178 5.25 -4.87 13.19
N PRO A 179 6.08 -5.60 13.96
CA PRO A 179 7.46 -5.92 13.55
C PRO A 179 7.54 -6.73 12.25
N ASP A 180 6.64 -7.70 12.03
CA ASP A 180 6.58 -8.50 10.81
C ASP A 180 6.21 -7.66 9.57
N SER A 181 5.27 -6.72 9.72
CA SER A 181 4.93 -5.77 8.65
C SER A 181 6.13 -4.88 8.28
N ARG A 182 6.87 -4.37 9.28
CA ARG A 182 8.09 -3.60 9.00
C ARG A 182 9.18 -4.41 8.32
N ARG A 183 9.38 -5.69 8.73
CA ARG A 183 10.33 -6.59 8.03
C ARG A 183 9.92 -6.86 6.59
N SER A 184 8.63 -7.08 6.34
CA SER A 184 8.10 -7.27 4.99
C SER A 184 8.32 -6.03 4.11
N ARG A 185 8.05 -4.83 4.64
CA ARG A 185 8.33 -3.55 3.97
C ARG A 185 9.81 -3.32 3.74
N ALA A 186 10.65 -3.65 4.72
CA ALA A 186 12.11 -3.57 4.61
C ALA A 186 12.65 -4.46 3.50
N LEU A 187 12.15 -5.69 3.40
CA LEU A 187 12.54 -6.61 2.34
C LEU A 187 12.20 -6.04 0.95
N GLU A 188 11.06 -5.39 0.83
CA GLU A 188 10.65 -4.72 -0.40
C GLU A 188 11.51 -3.48 -0.69
N SER A 189 11.69 -2.60 0.28
CA SER A 189 12.41 -1.32 0.10
C SER A 189 13.93 -1.47 0.01
N LEU A 190 14.50 -2.63 0.38
CA LEU A 190 15.87 -2.98 0.02
C LEU A 190 16.08 -3.05 -1.50
N THR A 191 15.04 -3.29 -2.29
CA THR A 191 15.15 -3.38 -3.76
C THR A 191 14.29 -2.39 -4.53
N PHE A 192 13.23 -1.83 -3.91
CA PHE A 192 12.31 -0.87 -4.55
C PHE A 192 11.95 0.25 -3.58
N ARG A 193 12.26 1.52 -3.90
CA ARG A 193 11.96 2.69 -3.07
C ARG A 193 11.23 3.77 -3.85
N ALA A 194 10.04 4.14 -3.42
CA ALA A 194 9.29 5.27 -3.96
C ALA A 194 9.91 6.60 -3.46
N LEU A 195 10.56 7.34 -4.36
CA LEU A 195 11.41 8.50 -4.01
C LEU A 195 10.62 9.76 -3.63
N GLU A 196 9.32 9.78 -3.86
CA GLU A 196 8.44 10.84 -3.37
C GLU A 196 8.15 10.69 -1.87
N TYR A 197 8.10 9.45 -1.38
CA TYR A 197 7.63 9.11 -0.03
C TYR A 197 8.74 8.67 0.93
N GLY A 198 9.96 8.59 0.47
CA GLY A 198 11.10 8.18 1.26
C GLY A 198 12.43 8.71 0.70
N PRO A 199 13.51 8.65 1.49
CA PRO A 199 14.81 9.09 1.02
C PRO A 199 15.34 8.16 -0.09
N PRO A 200 16.12 8.69 -1.04
CA PRO A 200 16.84 7.87 -2.00
C PRO A 200 17.84 6.95 -1.26
N PRO A 201 18.28 5.86 -1.91
CA PRO A 201 19.41 5.08 -1.41
C PRO A 201 20.62 5.97 -1.12
N ASP A 202 21.33 5.70 -0.03
CA ASP A 202 22.55 6.43 0.34
C ASP A 202 23.76 6.02 -0.52
N GLU A 203 23.67 4.88 -1.21
CA GLU A 203 24.71 4.32 -2.07
C GLU A 203 24.29 4.28 -3.55
N HIS A 204 25.24 4.42 -4.45
CA HIS A 204 24.99 4.30 -5.90
C HIS A 204 24.82 2.85 -6.38
N TRP A 205 25.32 1.89 -5.61
CA TRP A 205 25.23 0.45 -5.88
C TRP A 205 25.28 -0.34 -4.58
N VAL A 206 24.85 -1.58 -4.65
CA VAL A 206 24.97 -2.56 -3.57
C VAL A 206 25.84 -3.73 -4.00
N ILE A 207 26.49 -4.36 -3.03
CA ILE A 207 27.18 -5.65 -3.20
C ILE A 207 26.29 -6.71 -2.55
N VAL A 208 25.78 -7.62 -3.37
CA VAL A 208 24.92 -8.72 -2.93
C VAL A 208 25.72 -10.00 -2.90
N GLY A 209 25.91 -10.56 -1.71
CA GLY A 209 26.47 -11.90 -1.51
C GLY A 209 25.38 -12.96 -1.62
N TYR A 210 25.60 -13.99 -2.42
CA TYR A 210 24.61 -15.02 -2.67
C TYR A 210 25.23 -16.42 -2.80
N ARG A 211 24.36 -17.43 -2.67
CA ARG A 211 24.72 -18.82 -2.94
C ARG A 211 24.13 -19.22 -4.29
N THR A 212 25.02 -19.62 -5.21
CA THR A 212 24.61 -20.13 -6.52
C THR A 212 23.81 -21.42 -6.38
N LYS A 213 23.06 -21.81 -7.41
CA LYS A 213 22.34 -23.09 -7.45
C LYS A 213 23.23 -24.31 -7.24
N ARG A 214 24.53 -24.19 -7.51
CA ARG A 214 25.54 -25.25 -7.27
C ARG A 214 26.14 -25.19 -5.86
N GLY A 215 25.66 -24.30 -4.97
CA GLY A 215 26.11 -24.17 -3.59
C GLY A 215 27.36 -23.31 -3.39
N ARG A 216 27.96 -22.74 -4.44
CA ARG A 216 29.13 -21.85 -4.37
C ARG A 216 28.74 -20.46 -3.87
N LYS A 217 29.54 -19.85 -3.00
CA LYS A 217 29.39 -18.45 -2.62
C LYS A 217 29.90 -17.55 -3.75
N ALA A 218 29.16 -16.51 -4.04
CA ALA A 218 29.48 -15.51 -5.04
C ALA A 218 28.97 -14.14 -4.60
N GLU A 219 29.47 -13.09 -5.24
CA GLU A 219 29.04 -11.71 -5.02
C GLU A 219 28.76 -11.03 -6.36
N ILE A 220 27.79 -10.14 -6.37
CA ILE A 220 27.48 -9.29 -7.53
C ILE A 220 27.33 -7.84 -7.08
N ARG A 221 27.85 -6.91 -7.89
CA ARG A 221 27.65 -5.48 -7.71
C ARG A 221 26.51 -5.00 -8.60
N LEU A 222 25.48 -4.45 -8.01
CA LEU A 222 24.27 -3.99 -8.70
C LEU A 222 24.06 -2.49 -8.49
N PRO A 223 24.06 -1.66 -9.55
CA PRO A 223 23.78 -0.24 -9.44
C PRO A 223 22.28 0.00 -9.26
N TRP A 224 21.94 0.99 -8.43
CA TRP A 224 20.60 1.50 -8.37
C TRP A 224 20.18 2.19 -9.67
N ARG A 225 18.96 1.96 -10.08
CA ARG A 225 18.32 2.55 -11.26
C ARG A 225 17.05 3.27 -10.85
N MET A 226 16.59 4.19 -11.68
CA MET A 226 15.33 4.90 -11.47
C MET A 226 14.36 4.58 -12.60
N LEU A 227 13.12 4.33 -12.23
CA LEU A 227 11.99 4.09 -13.11
C LEU A 227 10.91 5.14 -12.87
N THR A 228 10.15 5.45 -13.91
CA THR A 228 8.91 6.20 -13.82
C THR A 228 7.75 5.25 -14.19
N PRO A 229 7.12 4.60 -13.19
CA PRO A 229 6.14 3.53 -13.45
C PRO A 229 4.76 4.03 -13.91
N GLY A 230 4.60 5.32 -14.16
CA GLY A 230 3.31 5.98 -14.39
C GLY A 230 2.67 6.44 -13.08
N LYS A 231 1.68 7.32 -13.19
CA LYS A 231 0.96 7.83 -12.01
C LYS A 231 -0.04 6.80 -11.51
N ALA A 232 -0.21 6.73 -10.20
CA ALA A 232 -1.37 6.13 -9.58
C ALA A 232 -2.65 6.78 -10.13
N ALA A 233 -3.78 6.06 -10.15
CA ALA A 233 -5.07 6.67 -10.28
C ALA A 233 -5.12 7.71 -9.14
N THR A 234 -4.95 8.97 -9.47
CA THR A 234 -4.96 10.00 -8.45
C THR A 234 -6.35 10.00 -7.87
N ALA A 235 -6.46 9.75 -6.59
CA ALA A 235 -7.66 10.09 -5.86
C ALA A 235 -8.20 11.39 -6.45
N GLY A 236 -9.41 11.36 -6.95
CA GLY A 236 -10.02 12.36 -7.80
C GLY A 236 -9.68 13.81 -7.40
N GLU A 237 -10.05 14.78 -8.18
CA GLU A 237 -9.73 16.20 -7.93
C GLU A 237 -9.87 16.55 -6.44
N PRO A 238 -8.96 17.35 -5.85
CA PRO A 238 -9.04 17.76 -4.45
C PRO A 238 -10.46 18.24 -4.11
N GLY A 239 -11.11 17.58 -3.13
CA GLY A 239 -12.50 17.88 -2.76
C GLY A 239 -13.57 16.99 -3.43
N SER A 240 -13.20 16.04 -4.30
CA SER A 240 -14.13 15.01 -4.76
C SER A 240 -14.48 14.01 -3.64
N ARG A 241 -15.68 13.40 -3.73
CA ARG A 241 -16.08 12.33 -2.78
C ARG A 241 -15.07 11.18 -2.75
N ALA A 242 -14.51 10.80 -3.89
CA ALA A 242 -13.50 9.76 -3.98
C ALA A 242 -12.25 10.11 -3.18
N ALA A 243 -11.73 11.33 -3.31
CA ALA A 243 -10.56 11.79 -2.57
C ALA A 243 -10.75 11.77 -1.03
N LEU A 244 -12.00 11.95 -0.56
CA LEU A 244 -12.31 11.95 0.87
C LEU A 244 -12.40 10.56 1.50
N LYS A 245 -12.59 9.54 0.68
CA LYS A 245 -12.83 8.15 1.11
C LYS A 245 -11.69 7.22 0.68
N GLN A 246 -10.50 7.80 0.49
CA GLN A 246 -9.31 7.04 0.17
C GLN A 246 -8.65 6.48 1.43
N ALA A 247 -8.18 5.25 1.30
CA ALA A 247 -7.32 4.57 2.24
C ALA A 247 -6.27 3.79 1.43
N SER A 248 -5.09 4.40 1.22
CA SER A 248 -4.02 3.82 0.40
C SER A 248 -2.65 4.11 0.98
N ASP A 249 -1.75 3.13 0.91
CA ASP A 249 -0.31 3.36 1.05
C ASP A 249 0.27 3.77 -0.31
N LEU A 250 0.39 5.07 -0.54
CA LEU A 250 0.85 5.64 -1.81
C LEU A 250 2.28 5.20 -2.17
N ALA A 251 3.14 4.97 -1.19
CA ALA A 251 4.50 4.48 -1.43
C ALA A 251 4.48 3.03 -1.93
N ALA A 252 3.69 2.17 -1.29
CA ALA A 252 3.53 0.78 -1.71
C ALA A 252 2.85 0.69 -3.09
N GLU A 253 1.89 1.57 -3.40
CA GLU A 253 1.26 1.63 -4.72
C GLU A 253 2.27 1.98 -5.82
N ALA A 254 3.13 2.97 -5.62
CA ALA A 254 4.18 3.32 -6.57
C ALA A 254 5.17 2.16 -6.79
N VAL A 255 5.55 1.45 -5.71
CA VAL A 255 6.41 0.27 -5.78
C VAL A 255 5.73 -0.89 -6.50
N ARG A 256 4.43 -1.14 -6.25
CA ARG A 256 3.63 -2.16 -6.95
C ARG A 256 3.67 -1.95 -8.47
N ARG A 257 3.44 -0.72 -8.92
CA ARG A 257 3.49 -0.35 -10.35
C ARG A 257 4.88 -0.53 -10.94
N ALA A 258 5.94 -0.15 -10.21
CA ALA A 258 7.31 -0.37 -10.66
C ALA A 258 7.64 -1.87 -10.79
N LYS A 259 7.22 -2.71 -9.83
CA LYS A 259 7.39 -4.17 -9.91
C LYS A 259 6.65 -4.76 -11.11
N LYS A 260 5.43 -4.29 -11.38
CA LYS A 260 4.63 -4.75 -12.52
C LYS A 260 5.32 -4.38 -13.84
N LEU A 261 5.79 -3.15 -14.00
CA LEU A 261 6.58 -2.72 -15.15
C LEU A 261 7.80 -3.62 -15.38
N VAL A 262 8.51 -4.00 -14.31
CA VAL A 262 9.75 -4.76 -14.43
C VAL A 262 9.51 -6.26 -14.65
N PHE A 263 8.53 -6.86 -13.96
CA PHE A 263 8.38 -8.32 -13.83
C PHE A 263 7.09 -8.92 -14.39
N ALA A 264 6.14 -8.10 -14.80
CA ALA A 264 4.84 -8.53 -15.34
C ALA A 264 4.44 -7.65 -16.54
N THR A 265 5.36 -7.55 -17.51
CA THR A 265 5.23 -6.65 -18.66
C THR A 265 4.01 -6.91 -19.52
N ASP A 266 3.57 -8.15 -19.63
CA ASP A 266 2.38 -8.51 -20.43
C ASP A 266 1.12 -7.90 -19.81
N LEU A 267 1.01 -7.93 -18.48
CA LEU A 267 -0.06 -7.30 -17.74
C LEU A 267 0.05 -5.77 -17.73
N TRP A 268 1.28 -5.22 -17.79
CA TRP A 268 1.51 -3.78 -17.85
C TRP A 268 1.24 -3.17 -19.22
N ALA A 269 1.62 -3.86 -20.30
CA ALA A 269 1.44 -3.37 -21.67
C ALA A 269 -0.04 -3.20 -22.03
N SER A 270 -0.90 -4.11 -21.55
CA SER A 270 -2.35 -4.05 -21.81
C SER A 270 -3.03 -2.84 -21.14
N ASP A 271 -2.54 -2.37 -20.00
CA ASP A 271 -3.11 -1.19 -19.31
C ASP A 271 -2.85 0.12 -20.07
N HIS A 272 -1.74 0.20 -20.81
CA HIS A 272 -1.39 1.40 -21.57
C HIS A 272 -2.10 1.46 -22.93
N GLU A 273 -2.55 0.33 -23.42
CA GLU A 273 -3.41 0.20 -24.59
C GLU A 273 -4.86 0.02 -24.09
N ARG A 274 -5.49 1.09 -23.53
CA ARG A 274 -6.90 1.04 -23.11
C ARG A 274 -7.73 0.50 -24.26
N ARG A 275 -8.03 -0.80 -24.22
CA ARG A 275 -8.96 -1.41 -25.18
C ARG A 275 -10.38 -1.12 -24.72
N PRO A 276 -11.29 -0.80 -25.67
CA PRO A 276 -12.72 -0.79 -25.35
C PRO A 276 -13.16 -2.13 -24.77
N VAL A 277 -14.06 -2.10 -23.79
CA VAL A 277 -14.60 -3.32 -23.15
C VAL A 277 -15.17 -4.30 -24.17
N ASP A 278 -15.72 -3.80 -25.29
CA ASP A 278 -16.30 -4.58 -26.38
C ASP A 278 -15.28 -5.42 -27.19
N GLU A 279 -13.97 -5.17 -27.01
CA GLU A 279 -12.89 -5.91 -27.67
C GLU A 279 -12.25 -7.00 -26.77
N VAL A 280 -12.76 -7.17 -25.55
CA VAL A 280 -12.21 -8.11 -24.55
C VAL A 280 -12.73 -9.52 -24.81
N SER A 281 -11.83 -10.50 -24.80
CA SER A 281 -12.19 -11.90 -25.04
C SER A 281 -12.72 -12.59 -23.78
N ASP A 282 -13.87 -13.26 -23.89
CA ASP A 282 -14.47 -14.07 -22.82
C ASP A 282 -13.97 -15.54 -22.80
N LYS A 283 -12.82 -15.83 -23.40
CA LYS A 283 -12.25 -17.16 -23.37
C LYS A 283 -11.53 -17.42 -22.06
N ALA A 284 -11.87 -18.54 -21.42
CA ALA A 284 -11.32 -18.97 -20.13
C ALA A 284 -10.62 -20.33 -20.30
N GLU A 285 -9.39 -20.32 -20.81
CA GLU A 285 -8.57 -21.54 -20.89
C GLU A 285 -7.83 -21.79 -19.57
N VAL A 286 -7.72 -23.07 -19.16
CA VAL A 286 -7.07 -23.45 -17.91
C VAL A 286 -5.61 -23.01 -17.92
N GLY A 287 -5.21 -22.21 -16.92
CA GLY A 287 -3.85 -21.69 -16.74
C GLY A 287 -3.59 -20.35 -17.43
N GLU A 288 -4.42 -19.92 -18.37
CA GLU A 288 -4.28 -18.63 -19.06
C GLU A 288 -5.01 -17.51 -18.31
N TRP A 289 -4.43 -16.29 -18.34
CA TRP A 289 -5.08 -15.12 -17.79
C TRP A 289 -6.24 -14.69 -18.66
N LEU A 290 -7.39 -14.42 -18.04
CA LEU A 290 -8.52 -13.80 -18.69
C LEU A 290 -8.15 -12.39 -19.13
N ASP A 291 -8.61 -12.02 -20.31
CA ASP A 291 -8.47 -10.66 -20.80
C ASP A 291 -9.33 -9.69 -19.96
N SER A 292 -8.79 -8.53 -19.63
CA SER A 292 -9.47 -7.53 -18.81
C SER A 292 -8.98 -6.12 -19.15
N PRO A 293 -9.87 -5.12 -19.21
CA PRO A 293 -9.48 -3.72 -19.36
C PRO A 293 -8.86 -3.16 -18.08
N MET A 294 -8.90 -3.90 -16.97
CA MET A 294 -8.43 -3.50 -15.64
C MET A 294 -7.27 -4.36 -15.12
N GLN A 295 -6.40 -4.84 -16.01
CA GLN A 295 -5.28 -5.71 -15.61
C GLN A 295 -4.28 -5.04 -14.65
N ASP A 296 -4.32 -3.72 -14.46
CA ASP A 296 -3.56 -3.06 -13.41
C ASP A 296 -4.08 -3.38 -12.01
N THR A 297 -5.36 -3.57 -11.85
CA THR A 297 -6.02 -3.80 -10.56
C THR A 297 -6.56 -5.21 -10.38
N LEU A 298 -7.03 -5.85 -11.47
CA LEU A 298 -7.62 -7.19 -11.48
C LEU A 298 -6.90 -8.11 -12.46
N ALA A 299 -6.71 -9.37 -12.05
CA ALA A 299 -6.32 -10.44 -12.96
C ALA A 299 -6.97 -11.74 -12.52
N ALA A 300 -7.53 -12.52 -13.45
CA ALA A 300 -8.22 -13.76 -13.16
C ALA A 300 -7.84 -14.87 -14.13
N ARG A 301 -7.86 -16.12 -13.66
CA ARG A 301 -7.65 -17.30 -14.50
C ARG A 301 -8.23 -18.56 -13.88
N PRO A 302 -8.68 -19.54 -14.65
CA PRO A 302 -8.96 -20.88 -14.16
C PRO A 302 -7.64 -21.60 -13.81
N LEU A 303 -7.47 -22.09 -12.58
CA LEU A 303 -6.35 -22.97 -12.21
C LEU A 303 -6.60 -24.40 -12.64
N SER A 304 -7.86 -24.80 -12.65
CA SER A 304 -8.34 -26.11 -13.06
C SER A 304 -9.79 -25.97 -13.54
N ARG A 305 -10.43 -27.09 -13.91
CA ARG A 305 -11.88 -27.10 -14.21
C ARG A 305 -12.77 -26.83 -12.99
N LYS A 306 -12.21 -26.89 -11.77
CA LYS A 306 -12.95 -26.74 -10.51
C LYS A 306 -12.60 -25.48 -9.73
N VAL A 307 -11.39 -24.97 -9.88
CA VAL A 307 -10.86 -23.85 -9.05
C VAL A 307 -10.47 -22.68 -9.92
N GLY A 308 -11.04 -21.52 -9.63
CA GLY A 308 -10.66 -20.24 -10.17
C GLY A 308 -9.64 -19.52 -9.28
N TYR A 309 -8.91 -18.60 -9.87
CA TYR A 309 -7.98 -17.70 -9.17
C TYR A 309 -8.25 -16.27 -9.61
N LEU A 310 -8.46 -15.41 -8.61
CA LEU A 310 -8.67 -13.98 -8.78
C LEU A 310 -7.58 -13.23 -8.01
N ARG A 311 -6.89 -12.35 -8.68
CA ARG A 311 -5.90 -11.46 -8.09
C ARG A 311 -6.45 -10.05 -8.02
N ILE A 312 -6.57 -9.48 -6.81
CA ILE A 312 -6.91 -8.07 -6.61
C ILE A 312 -5.63 -7.34 -6.21
N TRP A 313 -5.00 -6.68 -7.19
CA TRP A 313 -3.71 -6.02 -7.00
C TRP A 313 -3.81 -4.74 -6.17
N SER A 314 -4.90 -3.99 -6.35
CA SER A 314 -5.08 -2.68 -5.74
C SER A 314 -6.56 -2.28 -5.77
N PHE A 315 -6.95 -1.40 -4.87
CA PHE A 315 -8.21 -0.64 -4.90
C PHE A 315 -7.98 0.83 -5.27
N ASP A 316 -6.81 1.18 -5.81
CA ASP A 316 -6.53 2.52 -6.36
C ASP A 316 -7.16 2.64 -7.75
N LEU A 317 -8.38 3.16 -7.77
CA LEU A 317 -9.31 3.15 -8.89
C LEU A 317 -9.82 4.56 -9.20
N ASP A 318 -10.06 4.83 -10.49
CA ASP A 318 -10.76 6.03 -10.95
C ASP A 318 -12.29 5.86 -10.93
N ASP A 319 -12.78 4.62 -11.12
CA ASP A 319 -14.20 4.28 -11.29
C ASP A 319 -14.49 2.93 -10.59
N ASP A 320 -15.20 2.96 -9.48
CA ASP A 320 -15.55 1.78 -8.71
C ASP A 320 -16.72 1.00 -9.32
N ASP A 321 -17.66 1.64 -10.02
CA ASP A 321 -18.74 0.95 -10.71
C ASP A 321 -18.20 0.11 -11.87
N ALA A 322 -17.26 0.66 -12.64
CA ALA A 322 -16.53 -0.09 -13.65
C ALA A 322 -15.75 -1.26 -13.04
N PHE A 323 -15.12 -1.06 -11.87
CA PHE A 323 -14.40 -2.12 -11.17
C PHE A 323 -15.34 -3.26 -10.71
N ILE A 324 -16.47 -2.95 -10.09
CA ILE A 324 -17.44 -3.96 -9.64
C ILE A 324 -18.03 -4.69 -10.84
N THR A 325 -18.35 -3.97 -11.93
CA THR A 325 -18.86 -4.57 -13.17
C THR A 325 -17.86 -5.56 -13.75
N GLU A 326 -16.58 -5.19 -13.84
CA GLU A 326 -15.54 -6.07 -14.36
C GLU A 326 -15.29 -7.27 -13.44
N LEU A 327 -15.31 -7.05 -12.13
CA LEU A 327 -15.19 -8.12 -11.15
C LEU A 327 -16.30 -9.15 -11.30
N ILE A 328 -17.56 -8.72 -11.46
CA ILE A 328 -18.71 -9.60 -11.72
C ILE A 328 -18.52 -10.39 -13.03
N ARG A 329 -18.08 -9.72 -14.12
CA ARG A 329 -17.80 -10.39 -15.40
C ARG A 329 -16.75 -11.49 -15.24
N LEU A 330 -15.62 -11.18 -14.59
CA LEU A 330 -14.55 -12.15 -14.37
C LEU A 330 -15.01 -13.32 -13.49
N LEU A 331 -15.77 -13.06 -12.43
CA LEU A 331 -16.35 -14.12 -11.58
C LEU A 331 -17.26 -15.07 -12.37
N GLY A 332 -18.04 -14.55 -13.33
CA GLY A 332 -18.90 -15.35 -14.20
C GLY A 332 -18.13 -16.26 -15.16
N LEU A 333 -16.90 -15.92 -15.52
CA LEU A 333 -16.03 -16.70 -16.41
C LEU A 333 -15.20 -17.76 -15.67
N LEU A 334 -15.06 -17.66 -14.35
CA LEU A 334 -14.30 -18.61 -13.54
C LEU A 334 -15.12 -19.85 -13.17
N PRO A 335 -14.47 -21.00 -12.86
CA PRO A 335 -15.14 -22.16 -12.28
C PRO A 335 -15.95 -21.81 -11.05
N GLN A 336 -17.20 -22.28 -10.98
CA GLN A 336 -18.15 -21.93 -9.91
C GLN A 336 -18.10 -22.89 -8.70
N THR A 337 -17.10 -23.78 -8.63
CA THR A 337 -16.98 -24.81 -7.59
C THR A 337 -15.87 -24.53 -6.58
N GLY A 338 -15.09 -23.47 -6.78
CA GLY A 338 -14.06 -23.02 -5.84
C GLY A 338 -13.29 -21.82 -6.36
N LEU A 339 -13.00 -20.86 -5.48
CA LEU A 339 -12.29 -19.62 -5.83
C LEU A 339 -11.21 -19.30 -4.80
N ILE A 340 -10.02 -18.97 -5.28
CA ILE A 340 -8.94 -18.39 -4.48
C ILE A 340 -8.82 -16.92 -4.86
N ILE A 341 -8.97 -16.03 -3.87
CA ILE A 341 -8.86 -14.57 -4.02
C ILE A 341 -7.57 -14.12 -3.36
N ASP A 342 -6.62 -13.64 -4.13
CA ASP A 342 -5.30 -13.25 -3.63
C ASP A 342 -5.17 -11.72 -3.58
N LEU A 343 -5.04 -11.18 -2.35
CA LEU A 343 -4.84 -9.76 -2.05
C LEU A 343 -3.42 -9.47 -1.51
N ARG A 344 -2.48 -10.40 -1.57
CA ARG A 344 -1.12 -10.15 -1.06
C ARG A 344 -0.50 -8.93 -1.71
N ALA A 345 0.17 -8.09 -0.91
CA ALA A 345 0.75 -6.81 -1.33
C ALA A 345 -0.24 -5.84 -2.00
N ASN A 346 -1.52 -5.91 -1.66
CA ASN A 346 -2.52 -4.91 -2.05
C ASN A 346 -2.38 -3.69 -1.13
N PRO A 347 -2.01 -2.50 -1.63
CA PRO A 347 -1.73 -1.31 -0.81
C PRO A 347 -2.98 -0.54 -0.38
N GLY A 348 -4.17 -1.01 -0.77
CA GLY A 348 -5.43 -0.33 -0.53
C GLY A 348 -5.94 0.48 -1.72
N GLY A 349 -6.69 1.55 -1.46
CA GLY A 349 -7.32 2.42 -2.45
C GLY A 349 -8.68 2.94 -1.97
N LEU A 350 -9.70 2.90 -2.81
CA LEU A 350 -11.05 3.33 -2.47
C LEU A 350 -11.69 2.39 -1.43
N ILE A 351 -12.14 2.94 -0.32
CA ILE A 351 -12.78 2.20 0.78
C ILE A 351 -14.01 1.45 0.28
N TRP A 352 -14.90 2.15 -0.40
CA TRP A 352 -16.16 1.55 -0.86
C TRP A 352 -15.97 0.45 -1.91
N ALA A 353 -14.96 0.52 -2.77
CA ALA A 353 -14.71 -0.54 -3.74
C ALA A 353 -14.37 -1.88 -3.05
N ALA A 354 -13.57 -1.82 -1.97
CA ALA A 354 -13.26 -3.00 -1.17
C ALA A 354 -14.49 -3.55 -0.44
N GLU A 355 -15.32 -2.67 0.13
CA GLU A 355 -16.50 -3.06 0.91
C GLU A 355 -17.64 -3.59 0.01
N ARG A 356 -17.88 -2.95 -1.16
CA ARG A 356 -18.87 -3.42 -2.14
C ARG A 356 -18.50 -4.80 -2.73
N ALA A 357 -17.21 -5.07 -2.91
CA ALA A 357 -16.77 -6.35 -3.42
C ALA A 357 -17.11 -7.53 -2.49
N LEU A 358 -17.26 -7.32 -1.19
CA LEU A 358 -17.55 -8.39 -0.22
C LEU A 358 -18.89 -9.09 -0.48
N GLN A 359 -19.93 -8.33 -0.82
CA GLN A 359 -21.26 -8.88 -1.05
C GLN A 359 -21.30 -9.89 -2.21
N LEU A 360 -20.40 -9.77 -3.19
CA LEU A 360 -20.35 -10.67 -4.34
C LEU A 360 -20.13 -12.13 -3.93
N PHE A 361 -19.67 -12.39 -2.70
CA PHE A 361 -19.30 -13.72 -2.19
C PHE A 361 -20.23 -14.24 -1.08
N THR A 362 -21.21 -13.47 -0.63
CA THR A 362 -22.09 -13.87 0.48
C THR A 362 -23.52 -13.36 0.29
N ASP A 363 -24.49 -14.11 0.85
CA ASP A 363 -25.88 -13.69 0.96
C ASP A 363 -26.13 -12.86 2.23
N ALA A 364 -25.14 -12.77 3.14
CA ALA A 364 -25.24 -11.96 4.34
C ALA A 364 -25.22 -10.46 4.01
N THR A 365 -25.96 -9.67 4.78
CA THR A 365 -25.90 -8.21 4.69
C THR A 365 -24.55 -7.72 5.18
N ILE A 366 -23.81 -7.03 4.33
CA ILE A 366 -22.52 -6.42 4.67
C ILE A 366 -22.76 -5.18 5.54
N GLN A 367 -22.12 -5.16 6.69
CA GLN A 367 -21.98 -4.00 7.55
C GLN A 367 -20.62 -3.36 7.27
N PRO A 368 -20.56 -2.16 6.66
CA PRO A 368 -19.29 -1.53 6.32
C PRO A 368 -18.48 -1.18 7.58
N THR A 369 -17.19 -1.09 7.42
CA THR A 369 -16.25 -0.59 8.44
C THR A 369 -16.67 0.81 8.89
N ARG A 370 -16.57 1.08 10.18
CA ARG A 370 -16.88 2.39 10.74
C ARG A 370 -15.62 3.18 11.02
N PHE A 371 -15.73 4.49 10.96
CA PHE A 371 -14.60 5.41 11.10
C PHE A 371 -14.86 6.43 12.19
N SER A 372 -13.83 6.70 12.99
CA SER A 372 -13.91 7.60 14.12
C SER A 372 -12.78 8.63 14.09
N MET A 373 -13.09 9.88 14.40
CA MET A 373 -12.11 10.95 14.54
C MET A 373 -11.65 11.08 15.99
N ILE A 374 -10.42 11.53 16.18
CA ILE A 374 -9.96 11.97 17.50
C ILE A 374 -10.80 13.17 17.95
N ALA A 375 -11.24 13.15 19.21
CA ALA A 375 -12.06 14.24 19.78
C ALA A 375 -11.14 15.33 20.31
N THR A 376 -11.04 16.42 19.57
CA THR A 376 -10.29 17.63 19.95
C THR A 376 -11.14 18.87 19.68
N PRO A 377 -10.81 20.01 20.32
CA PRO A 377 -11.47 21.28 19.97
C PRO A 377 -11.38 21.60 18.47
N LEU A 378 -10.29 21.19 17.80
CA LEU A 378 -10.08 21.44 16.37
C LEU A 378 -10.99 20.58 15.49
N THR A 379 -11.07 19.26 15.73
CA THR A 379 -11.97 18.38 14.96
C THR A 379 -13.45 18.73 15.16
N ARG A 380 -13.81 19.18 16.35
CA ARG A 380 -15.15 19.74 16.59
C ARG A 380 -15.40 20.98 15.73
N GLN A 381 -14.49 21.97 15.74
CA GLN A 381 -14.65 23.18 14.91
C GLN A 381 -14.73 22.82 13.42
N MET A 382 -13.96 21.83 12.96
CA MET A 382 -14.02 21.34 11.58
C MET A 382 -15.41 20.79 11.24
N ALA A 383 -15.98 19.97 12.12
CA ALA A 383 -17.30 19.37 11.90
C ALA A 383 -18.44 20.39 11.96
N ASP A 384 -18.30 21.42 12.79
CA ASP A 384 -19.30 22.50 12.95
C ASP A 384 -19.14 23.62 11.89
N SER A 385 -18.07 23.61 11.08
CA SER A 385 -17.79 24.66 10.12
C SER A 385 -18.83 24.71 8.99
N PRO A 386 -19.46 25.88 8.72
CA PRO A 386 -20.40 26.03 7.61
C PRO A 386 -19.70 25.96 6.23
N PHE A 387 -18.38 26.02 6.21
CA PHE A 387 -17.55 25.84 5.01
C PHE A 387 -17.16 24.38 4.78
N ASN A 388 -17.60 23.47 5.64
CA ASN A 388 -17.32 22.06 5.53
C ASN A 388 -18.02 21.45 4.31
N ARG A 389 -17.26 21.13 3.28
CA ARG A 389 -17.71 20.42 2.07
C ARG A 389 -17.31 18.95 2.07
N LEU A 390 -16.87 18.44 3.22
CA LEU A 390 -16.18 17.16 3.34
C LEU A 390 -16.98 16.16 4.18
N GLU A 391 -18.30 16.37 4.32
CA GLU A 391 -19.23 15.47 5.00
C GLU A 391 -18.82 15.17 6.47
N LEU A 392 -18.27 16.17 7.20
CA LEU A 392 -17.87 16.01 8.60
C LEU A 392 -19.02 16.25 9.59
N GLU A 393 -20.10 16.89 9.15
CA GLU A 393 -21.26 17.25 9.96
C GLU A 393 -21.91 16.06 10.65
N ALA A 394 -21.79 14.85 10.08
CA ALA A 394 -22.31 13.62 10.68
C ALA A 394 -21.67 13.31 12.05
N TRP A 395 -20.47 13.81 12.31
CA TRP A 395 -19.76 13.64 13.59
C TRP A 395 -19.92 14.81 14.56
N SER A 396 -20.55 15.92 14.16
CA SER A 396 -20.63 17.16 14.95
C SER A 396 -21.10 16.90 16.38
N GLN A 397 -22.28 16.27 16.55
CA GLN A 397 -22.84 16.00 17.87
C GLN A 397 -21.92 15.09 18.71
N SER A 398 -21.44 13.98 18.14
CA SER A 398 -20.59 13.05 18.89
C SER A 398 -19.21 13.63 19.23
N LEU A 399 -18.67 14.53 18.42
CA LEU A 399 -17.46 15.29 18.74
C LEU A 399 -17.68 16.29 19.87
N GLN A 400 -18.84 16.97 19.88
CA GLN A 400 -19.20 17.88 20.96
C GLN A 400 -19.33 17.12 22.29
N ASP A 401 -20.00 15.98 22.29
CA ASP A 401 -20.18 15.13 23.46
C ASP A 401 -18.82 14.61 23.96
N ALA A 402 -18.02 14.03 23.07
CA ALA A 402 -16.71 13.49 23.41
C ALA A 402 -15.74 14.55 23.96
N VAL A 403 -15.69 15.74 23.35
CA VAL A 403 -14.87 16.86 23.87
C VAL A 403 -15.36 17.31 25.26
N SER A 404 -16.67 17.28 25.50
CA SER A 404 -17.27 17.69 26.77
C SER A 404 -17.06 16.68 27.89
N THR A 405 -17.04 15.37 27.56
CA THR A 405 -16.84 14.28 28.53
C THR A 405 -15.39 13.88 28.72
N GLY A 406 -14.49 14.29 27.81
CA GLY A 406 -13.09 13.88 27.80
C GLY A 406 -12.87 12.52 27.12
N GLU A 407 -13.84 12.02 26.36
CA GLU A 407 -13.64 10.85 25.52
C GLU A 407 -12.63 11.12 24.40
N LEU A 408 -11.83 10.11 24.07
CA LEU A 408 -10.75 10.27 23.08
C LEU A 408 -11.25 10.34 21.63
N TYR A 409 -12.44 9.80 21.36
CA TYR A 409 -12.93 9.62 19.99
C TYR A 409 -14.41 9.91 19.85
N ALA A 410 -14.78 10.44 18.71
CA ALA A 410 -16.18 10.54 18.29
C ALA A 410 -16.78 9.15 18.02
N GLN A 411 -18.11 9.07 17.95
CA GLN A 411 -18.83 7.86 17.55
C GLN A 411 -18.34 7.38 16.17
N PRO A 412 -18.05 6.08 16.01
CA PRO A 412 -17.67 5.54 14.72
C PRO A 412 -18.87 5.43 13.77
N LEU A 413 -18.76 6.00 12.56
CA LEU A 413 -19.78 5.98 11.51
C LEU A 413 -19.17 5.40 10.21
N PRO A 414 -19.98 4.73 9.36
CA PRO A 414 -19.53 4.24 8.07
C PRO A 414 -19.23 5.38 7.09
N LEU A 415 -18.22 5.21 6.23
CA LEU A 415 -17.99 6.10 5.10
C LEU A 415 -18.67 5.61 3.83
N THR A 416 -18.91 4.32 3.71
CA THR A 416 -19.71 3.72 2.65
C THR A 416 -21.14 3.57 3.12
N ASP A 417 -22.09 3.98 2.30
CA ASP A 417 -23.51 3.78 2.61
C ASP A 417 -23.81 2.27 2.70
N PRO A 418 -24.42 1.77 3.77
CA PRO A 418 -24.74 0.35 3.91
C PRO A 418 -25.61 -0.20 2.77
N SER A 419 -26.50 0.61 2.19
CA SER A 419 -27.31 0.20 1.03
C SER A 419 -26.44 -0.06 -0.20
N TRP A 420 -25.38 0.73 -0.36
CA TRP A 420 -24.45 0.60 -1.48
C TRP A 420 -23.54 -0.63 -1.37
N CYS A 421 -23.17 -1.03 -0.14
CA CYS A 421 -22.47 -2.29 0.10
C CYS A 421 -23.31 -3.52 -0.23
N ASN A 422 -24.63 -3.36 -0.44
CA ASN A 422 -25.59 -4.43 -0.55
C ASN A 422 -26.49 -4.32 -1.80
N ASP A 423 -26.00 -3.63 -2.83
CA ASP A 423 -26.78 -3.33 -4.04
C ASP A 423 -26.68 -4.41 -5.13
N GLN A 424 -25.64 -5.25 -5.12
CA GLN A 424 -25.35 -6.22 -6.16
C GLN A 424 -25.87 -7.64 -5.87
N GLY A 425 -25.91 -8.03 -4.59
CA GLY A 425 -26.16 -9.41 -4.19
C GLY A 425 -24.98 -10.35 -4.44
N ARG A 426 -25.14 -11.62 -4.05
CA ARG A 426 -24.12 -12.65 -4.24
C ARG A 426 -24.01 -13.02 -5.71
N MET A 427 -22.83 -12.85 -6.30
CA MET A 427 -22.52 -13.15 -7.69
C MET A 427 -21.67 -14.41 -7.86
N TYR A 428 -20.91 -14.81 -6.85
CA TYR A 428 -20.16 -16.06 -6.87
C TYR A 428 -20.75 -17.08 -5.88
N PRO A 429 -21.37 -18.18 -6.36
CA PRO A 429 -22.09 -19.12 -5.49
C PRO A 429 -21.18 -20.15 -4.81
N GLY A 430 -19.97 -20.38 -5.33
CA GLY A 430 -19.05 -21.40 -4.82
C GLY A 430 -18.33 -21.00 -3.54
N PRO A 431 -17.69 -21.95 -2.84
CA PRO A 431 -16.83 -21.65 -1.72
C PRO A 431 -15.62 -20.83 -2.18
N SER A 432 -15.16 -19.92 -1.31
CA SER A 432 -14.08 -19.01 -1.62
C SER A 432 -13.10 -18.92 -0.45
N VAL A 433 -11.81 -18.79 -0.76
CA VAL A 433 -10.71 -18.57 0.19
C VAL A 433 -10.00 -17.27 -0.19
N ALA A 434 -9.83 -16.36 0.77
CA ALA A 434 -9.01 -15.16 0.56
C ALA A 434 -7.60 -15.36 1.09
N VAL A 435 -6.60 -14.77 0.40
CA VAL A 435 -5.18 -14.84 0.77
C VAL A 435 -4.63 -13.44 0.94
N VAL A 436 -3.98 -13.18 2.06
CA VAL A 436 -3.39 -11.89 2.42
C VAL A 436 -1.95 -12.06 2.90
N ASP A 437 -1.24 -10.95 3.09
CA ASP A 437 0.10 -10.93 3.70
C ASP A 437 0.31 -9.64 4.52
N ALA A 438 1.49 -9.50 5.12
CA ALA A 438 1.85 -8.32 5.90
C ALA A 438 2.00 -7.01 5.08
N ASN A 439 1.91 -7.07 3.75
CA ASN A 439 1.84 -5.92 2.83
C ASN A 439 0.44 -5.67 2.28
N THR A 440 -0.54 -6.51 2.60
CA THR A 440 -1.96 -6.22 2.39
C THR A 440 -2.34 -5.12 3.38
N TYR A 441 -2.64 -3.92 2.89
CA TYR A 441 -2.75 -2.73 3.72
C TYR A 441 -4.00 -1.91 3.40
N SER A 442 -4.47 -1.10 4.34
CA SER A 442 -5.49 -0.09 4.11
C SER A 442 -6.82 -0.67 3.65
N SER A 443 -7.38 -0.32 2.47
CA SER A 443 -8.62 -0.95 1.96
C SER A 443 -8.47 -2.46 1.75
N GLY A 444 -7.25 -2.97 1.61
CA GLY A 444 -6.95 -4.39 1.66
C GLY A 444 -7.20 -5.00 3.06
N ASP A 445 -6.83 -4.28 4.14
CA ASP A 445 -7.20 -4.66 5.51
C ASP A 445 -8.72 -4.61 5.72
N LEU A 446 -9.41 -3.60 5.16
CA LEU A 446 -10.86 -3.46 5.27
C LEU A 446 -11.59 -4.63 4.60
N PHE A 447 -11.15 -5.02 3.40
CA PHE A 447 -11.66 -6.21 2.73
C PHE A 447 -11.43 -7.47 3.57
N ALA A 448 -10.23 -7.67 4.10
CA ALA A 448 -9.90 -8.82 4.95
C ALA A 448 -10.74 -8.83 6.25
N ALA A 449 -10.95 -7.67 6.87
CA ALA A 449 -11.81 -7.50 8.03
C ALA A 449 -13.25 -7.90 7.72
N GLY A 450 -13.84 -7.32 6.67
CA GLY A 450 -15.20 -7.65 6.24
C GLY A 450 -15.34 -9.12 5.87
N TRP A 451 -14.33 -9.72 5.22
CA TRP A 451 -14.31 -11.15 4.88
C TRP A 451 -14.45 -12.05 6.12
N VAL A 452 -13.67 -11.79 7.15
CA VAL A 452 -13.70 -12.55 8.41
C VAL A 452 -14.95 -12.25 9.22
N ASP A 453 -15.30 -10.95 9.35
CA ASP A 453 -16.37 -10.50 10.23
C ASP A 453 -17.78 -10.91 9.76
N HIS A 454 -17.95 -11.14 8.45
CA HIS A 454 -19.17 -11.68 7.87
C HIS A 454 -19.09 -13.19 7.57
N SER A 455 -18.03 -13.87 8.03
CA SER A 455 -17.86 -15.32 7.85
C SER A 455 -17.99 -15.77 6.39
N ILE A 456 -17.43 -14.99 5.44
CA ILE A 456 -17.57 -15.24 4.00
C ILE A 456 -16.84 -16.54 3.60
N GLY A 457 -15.65 -16.76 4.17
CA GLY A 457 -14.83 -17.95 3.93
C GLY A 457 -13.53 -17.93 4.71
N PRO A 458 -12.68 -18.95 4.57
CA PRO A 458 -11.36 -18.95 5.17
C PRO A 458 -10.52 -17.77 4.68
N LEU A 459 -9.74 -17.17 5.60
CA LEU A 459 -8.69 -16.21 5.30
C LEU A 459 -7.34 -16.87 5.55
N VAL A 460 -6.48 -16.96 4.55
CA VAL A 460 -5.12 -17.46 4.66
C VAL A 460 -4.16 -16.27 4.74
N SER A 461 -3.32 -16.24 5.77
CA SER A 461 -2.30 -15.20 5.93
C SER A 461 -0.91 -15.75 5.65
N VAL A 462 -0.24 -15.20 4.65
CA VAL A 462 1.19 -15.42 4.45
C VAL A 462 1.93 -14.60 5.51
N GLY A 463 2.39 -15.27 6.56
CA GLY A 463 2.84 -14.66 7.80
C GLY A 463 1.75 -14.65 8.87
N GLN A 464 1.70 -13.60 9.71
CA GLN A 464 0.82 -13.57 10.88
C GLN A 464 -0.56 -12.95 10.59
N ALA A 465 -0.60 -11.82 9.89
CA ALA A 465 -1.81 -11.07 9.61
C ALA A 465 -1.56 -10.05 8.47
N THR A 466 -2.58 -9.27 8.10
CA THR A 466 -2.45 -8.13 7.19
C THR A 466 -1.54 -7.03 7.75
N GLY A 467 -1.25 -6.00 6.95
CA GLY A 467 -0.30 -4.94 7.28
C GLY A 467 -0.72 -3.99 8.41
N ALA A 468 -1.97 -4.04 8.83
CA ALA A 468 -2.53 -3.28 9.94
C ALA A 468 -2.68 -1.77 9.68
N GLY A 469 -3.13 -1.38 8.50
CA GLY A 469 -3.38 0.00 8.11
C GLY A 469 -4.86 0.37 8.17
N GLY A 470 -5.35 0.73 9.35
CA GLY A 470 -6.77 1.02 9.57
C GLY A 470 -7.09 2.51 9.60
N ALA A 471 -7.05 3.22 8.44
CA ALA A 471 -7.38 4.64 8.43
C ALA A 471 -7.99 5.12 7.11
N ASN A 472 -8.77 6.21 7.22
CA ASN A 472 -9.04 7.12 6.12
C ASN A 472 -7.97 8.22 6.11
N VAL A 473 -7.35 8.42 4.95
CA VAL A 473 -6.15 9.25 4.78
C VAL A 473 -6.49 10.55 4.08
N TRP A 474 -6.00 11.65 4.63
CA TRP A 474 -6.11 12.97 4.00
C TRP A 474 -4.75 13.58 3.69
N THR A 475 -4.67 14.31 2.61
CA THR A 475 -3.52 15.13 2.25
C THR A 475 -3.54 16.45 3.02
N SER A 476 -2.38 17.11 3.09
CA SER A 476 -2.27 18.46 3.67
C SER A 476 -3.19 19.49 2.99
N ALA A 477 -3.49 19.33 1.71
CA ALA A 477 -4.42 20.21 0.98
C ALA A 477 -5.87 19.98 1.44
N GLN A 478 -6.33 18.73 1.52
CA GLN A 478 -7.65 18.38 2.01
C GLN A 478 -7.87 18.82 3.46
N LEU A 479 -6.85 18.60 4.31
CA LEU A 479 -6.91 19.04 5.71
C LEU A 479 -7.02 20.56 5.83
N ARG A 480 -6.24 21.31 5.05
CA ARG A 480 -6.31 22.77 5.01
C ARG A 480 -7.70 23.25 4.58
N ASP A 481 -8.29 22.61 3.55
CA ASP A 481 -9.62 23.00 3.06
C ASP A 481 -10.70 22.67 4.09
N ALA A 482 -10.58 21.57 4.83
CA ALA A 482 -11.46 21.22 5.96
C ALA A 482 -11.31 22.17 7.16
N LEU A 483 -10.17 22.83 7.31
CA LEU A 483 -9.91 23.82 8.36
C LEU A 483 -10.39 25.23 7.97
N SER A 484 -11.04 25.40 6.80
CA SER A 484 -11.62 26.68 6.40
C SER A 484 -12.68 27.13 7.39
N GLY A 485 -12.54 28.38 7.85
CA GLY A 485 -13.45 28.97 8.84
C GLY A 485 -13.22 28.55 10.28
N THR A 486 -12.17 27.77 10.57
CA THR A 486 -11.68 27.54 11.93
C THR A 486 -10.62 28.57 12.33
N ASP A 487 -10.36 28.68 13.64
CA ASP A 487 -9.32 29.57 14.17
C ASP A 487 -7.88 29.13 13.78
N HIS A 488 -7.74 27.94 13.23
CA HIS A 488 -6.46 27.29 12.96
C HIS A 488 -6.26 26.91 11.48
N GLN A 489 -6.90 27.61 10.54
CA GLN A 489 -6.65 27.35 9.12
C GLN A 489 -5.18 27.65 8.78
N PRO A 490 -4.36 26.62 8.48
CA PRO A 490 -2.95 26.85 8.16
C PRO A 490 -2.79 27.47 6.78
N GLY A 491 -1.68 28.14 6.56
CA GLY A 491 -1.22 28.50 5.22
C GLY A 491 -1.03 27.26 4.34
N ARG A 492 -0.77 27.48 3.04
CA ARG A 492 -0.37 26.39 2.16
C ARG A 492 1.00 25.86 2.55
N MET A 493 1.20 24.56 2.43
CA MET A 493 2.55 24.00 2.52
C MET A 493 3.47 24.67 1.48
N PRO A 494 4.74 24.92 1.81
CA PRO A 494 5.71 25.42 0.84
C PRO A 494 5.75 24.54 -0.43
N ALA A 495 6.05 25.18 -1.56
CA ALA A 495 6.07 24.50 -2.85
C ALA A 495 6.97 23.24 -2.80
N GLY A 496 6.48 22.16 -3.34
CA GLY A 496 7.21 20.90 -3.33
C GLY A 496 7.13 20.12 -2.02
N THR A 497 6.42 20.60 -1.00
CA THR A 497 6.23 19.88 0.27
C THR A 497 4.77 19.52 0.51
N GLY A 498 4.54 18.55 1.39
CA GLY A 498 3.22 18.11 1.77
C GLY A 498 3.27 17.08 2.88
N PHE A 499 2.13 16.56 3.24
CA PHE A 499 2.02 15.37 4.09
C PHE A 499 0.70 14.67 3.85
N THR A 500 0.66 13.40 4.24
CA THR A 500 -0.58 12.64 4.43
C THR A 500 -0.78 12.40 5.92
N ILE A 501 -2.02 12.21 6.34
CA ILE A 501 -2.37 11.97 7.75
C ILE A 501 -3.55 11.00 7.85
N ALA A 502 -3.47 10.03 8.75
CA ALA A 502 -4.59 9.19 9.15
C ALA A 502 -5.60 10.05 9.93
N PHE A 503 -6.61 10.54 9.22
CA PHE A 503 -7.58 11.49 9.76
C PHE A 503 -8.70 10.81 10.55
N ARG A 504 -9.17 9.64 10.08
CA ARG A 504 -10.14 8.80 10.80
C ARG A 504 -9.56 7.40 10.97
N ARG A 505 -9.68 6.84 12.17
CA ARG A 505 -9.32 5.44 12.43
C ARG A 505 -10.45 4.50 12.02
N ALA A 506 -10.09 3.36 11.44
CA ALA A 506 -11.04 2.31 11.07
C ALA A 506 -11.34 1.39 12.27
N ILE A 507 -12.62 1.13 12.47
CA ILE A 507 -13.15 0.23 13.49
C ILE A 507 -13.95 -0.85 12.79
N ARG A 508 -13.65 -2.11 13.07
CA ARG A 508 -14.35 -3.27 12.52
C ARG A 508 -15.83 -3.25 12.88
N SER A 509 -16.63 -3.98 12.13
CA SER A 509 -18.09 -4.13 12.29
C SER A 509 -18.43 -5.62 12.44
N ALA A 510 -19.70 -5.96 12.51
CA ALA A 510 -20.22 -7.33 12.64
C ALA A 510 -19.52 -8.12 13.76
N ALA A 511 -18.93 -9.28 13.47
CA ALA A 511 -18.28 -10.11 14.48
C ALA A 511 -17.06 -9.45 15.14
N GLY A 512 -16.39 -8.52 14.45
CA GLY A 512 -15.25 -7.77 14.97
C GLY A 512 -15.61 -6.42 15.57
N ASP A 513 -16.89 -6.15 15.86
CA ASP A 513 -17.36 -4.83 16.27
C ASP A 513 -16.54 -4.20 17.40
N GLY A 514 -16.17 -2.93 17.21
CA GLY A 514 -15.40 -2.16 18.17
C GLY A 514 -13.88 -2.34 18.12
N ILE A 515 -13.36 -3.34 17.40
CA ILE A 515 -11.92 -3.61 17.30
C ILE A 515 -11.28 -2.68 16.27
N PRO A 516 -10.25 -1.89 16.62
CA PRO A 516 -9.50 -1.12 15.64
C PRO A 516 -8.66 -2.03 14.73
N ILE A 517 -8.42 -1.60 13.49
CA ILE A 517 -7.56 -2.33 12.54
C ILE A 517 -6.09 -1.92 12.72
N GLU A 518 -5.83 -0.62 12.97
CA GLU A 518 -4.47 -0.08 13.12
C GLU A 518 -3.68 -0.84 14.19
N ASP A 519 -2.44 -1.16 13.88
CA ASP A 519 -1.47 -1.92 14.70
C ASP A 519 -1.86 -3.39 14.97
N LEU A 520 -3.09 -3.81 14.75
CA LEU A 520 -3.53 -5.19 14.98
C LEU A 520 -3.50 -6.04 13.71
N GLY A 521 -4.02 -5.49 12.61
CA GLY A 521 -4.23 -6.22 11.37
C GLY A 521 -5.32 -7.30 11.49
N ILE A 522 -5.51 -8.04 10.43
CA ILE A 522 -6.48 -9.13 10.36
C ILE A 522 -5.74 -10.46 10.28
N PRO A 523 -5.77 -11.27 11.34
CA PRO A 523 -5.14 -12.58 11.32
C PRO A 523 -5.95 -13.57 10.48
N GLY A 524 -5.27 -14.48 9.81
CA GLY A 524 -5.84 -15.60 9.08
C GLY A 524 -5.24 -16.93 9.51
N ILE A 525 -5.55 -18.00 8.78
CA ILE A 525 -4.87 -19.28 8.89
C ILE A 525 -3.42 -19.07 8.44
N PRO A 526 -2.42 -19.26 9.30
CA PRO A 526 -1.04 -18.94 8.97
C PRO A 526 -0.49 -19.88 7.89
N TYR A 527 0.23 -19.32 6.94
CA TYR A 527 0.92 -20.07 5.89
C TYR A 527 2.36 -19.59 5.75
N GLU A 528 3.31 -20.52 5.79
CA GLU A 528 4.72 -20.25 5.56
C GLU A 528 5.07 -20.56 4.10
N MET A 529 5.52 -19.55 3.35
CA MET A 529 5.93 -19.73 1.95
C MET A 529 7.02 -20.76 1.81
N THR A 530 6.91 -21.62 0.81
CA THR A 530 7.91 -22.62 0.47
C THR A 530 8.82 -22.13 -0.67
N LYS A 531 9.93 -22.81 -0.89
CA LYS A 531 10.76 -22.55 -2.07
C LYS A 531 10.01 -22.84 -3.37
N ASP A 532 9.14 -23.84 -3.37
CA ASP A 532 8.32 -24.20 -4.52
C ASP A 532 7.26 -23.13 -4.83
N ASP A 533 6.73 -22.45 -3.81
CA ASP A 533 5.86 -21.30 -4.04
C ASP A 533 6.57 -20.19 -4.82
N LEU A 534 7.77 -19.82 -4.39
CA LEU A 534 8.53 -18.74 -5.01
C LEU A 534 9.01 -19.08 -6.43
N MET A 535 9.30 -20.37 -6.68
CA MET A 535 9.88 -20.82 -7.96
C MET A 535 8.88 -21.42 -8.94
N LYS A 536 7.67 -21.79 -8.47
CA LYS A 536 6.66 -22.51 -9.25
C LYS A 536 5.26 -21.87 -9.12
N SER A 537 5.20 -20.53 -9.16
CA SER A 537 3.95 -19.76 -9.21
C SER A 537 2.97 -20.10 -8.07
N ASN A 538 3.45 -20.08 -6.83
CA ASN A 538 2.67 -20.35 -5.61
C ASN A 538 2.08 -21.77 -5.53
N LYS A 539 2.79 -22.77 -6.03
CA LYS A 539 2.29 -24.14 -6.18
C LYS A 539 1.71 -24.72 -4.89
N ASP A 540 2.46 -24.63 -3.79
CA ASP A 540 2.09 -25.26 -2.52
C ASP A 540 1.00 -24.42 -1.81
N LEU A 541 1.07 -23.09 -1.88
CA LEU A 541 0.03 -22.19 -1.38
C LEU A 541 -1.32 -22.42 -2.08
N LEU A 542 -1.31 -22.55 -3.41
CA LEU A 542 -2.53 -22.80 -4.18
C LEU A 542 -3.11 -24.19 -3.89
N ALA A 543 -2.25 -25.19 -3.65
CA ALA A 543 -2.69 -26.52 -3.22
C ALA A 543 -3.31 -26.47 -1.81
N PHE A 544 -2.67 -25.74 -0.87
CA PHE A 544 -3.22 -25.53 0.47
C PHE A 544 -4.58 -24.83 0.44
N CYS A 545 -4.70 -23.71 -0.29
CA CYS A 545 -5.99 -23.03 -0.44
C CYS A 545 -7.06 -23.92 -1.09
N SER A 546 -6.67 -24.74 -2.07
CA SER A 546 -7.60 -25.68 -2.72
C SER A 546 -8.10 -26.77 -1.76
N SER A 547 -7.29 -27.20 -0.77
CA SER A 547 -7.75 -28.14 0.24
C SER A 547 -8.84 -27.53 1.15
N LEU A 548 -8.70 -26.27 1.52
CA LEU A 548 -9.70 -25.55 2.31
C LEU A 548 -11.03 -25.38 1.58
N LEU A 549 -11.03 -25.30 0.24
CA LEU A 549 -12.25 -25.27 -0.57
C LEU A 549 -12.98 -26.62 -0.57
N GLY A 550 -12.25 -27.73 -0.45
CA GLY A 550 -12.84 -29.08 -0.35
C GLY A 550 -13.52 -29.32 1.00
N GLU A 551 -12.95 -28.86 2.08
CA GLU A 551 -13.51 -28.95 3.43
C GLU A 551 -14.79 -28.11 3.61
N ALA A 552 -14.95 -27.02 2.85
CA ALA A 552 -16.15 -26.19 2.87
C ALA A 552 -17.36 -26.85 2.17
N ASN A 553 -17.17 -27.95 1.46
CA ASN A 553 -18.24 -28.68 0.74
C ASN A 553 -18.71 -29.94 1.49
N GLU A 554 -18.11 -30.31 2.63
CA GLU A 554 -18.55 -31.36 3.54
C GLU A 554 -19.31 -30.74 4.75
#